data_48ce33197e42cf340f9f7564b8f4a942
#
_entry.id   48ce33197e42cf340f9f7564b8f4a942
#
_cell.length_a   1.000
_cell.length_b   1.000
_cell.length_c   1.000
_cell.angle_alpha   90.00
_cell.angle_beta   90.00
_cell.angle_gamma   90.00
#
_symmetry.space_group_name_H-M   'P 1'
#
loop_
_entity.id
_entity.type
_entity.pdbx_description
1 polymer ?
#
loop_
_entity_poly.entity_id
_entity_poly.type
_entity_poly.pdbx_seq_one_letter_code
_entity_poly.pdbx_strand_id
1 'polypeptide(L)'
;QHYVDPPYRLPARYVEQKELLGQAHALWLARDHIDGPIVILFADTLFEADLRDLDQMDADGVAFVKEVEDPRRFGVVELDARGYVTRFVEKPTSMENRLAVIGMYYIRNGPLLVKACEELMARGIRTRGEYFLTDALNVFLEYGQRLRVREVNVWVDCGTPEAVLETNRYLLAHGHDNSREAQREGVVILPPVFISPSAHVRHAVIGPYATIADGCFIENAIIRDSIVDSGARIVNAILEGSLIGRDAYVGGRFRRFNVGDSSSIDFT
;
A
#
# COMPACT_ATOMS: atom_id res chain seq x y z
N GLN A 1 8.46 9.13 9.60
CA GLN A 1 9.83 9.32 10.09
C GLN A 1 10.48 8.00 10.45
N HIS A 2 9.88 7.25 11.32
CA HIS A 2 10.41 6.02 11.93
C HIS A 2 10.84 4.94 10.91
N TYR A 3 10.18 4.85 9.77
CA TYR A 3 10.46 3.85 8.73
C TYR A 3 11.38 4.35 7.62
N VAL A 4 11.55 5.65 7.46
CA VAL A 4 12.30 6.23 6.33
C VAL A 4 13.72 6.63 6.73
N ASP A 5 13.88 7.31 7.85
CA ASP A 5 15.17 7.91 8.21
C ASP A 5 16.28 6.90 8.57
N PRO A 6 16.06 5.88 9.44
CA PRO A 6 17.16 5.03 9.88
C PRO A 6 17.66 4.04 8.85
N PRO A 7 16.79 3.28 8.10
CA PRO A 7 17.30 2.22 7.23
C PRO A 7 17.90 2.72 5.93
N TYR A 8 17.37 3.81 5.36
CA TYR A 8 17.74 4.24 4.01
C TYR A 8 18.71 5.42 3.98
N ARG A 9 18.91 6.13 5.11
CA ARG A 9 19.75 7.34 5.23
C ARG A 9 19.50 8.38 4.14
N LEU A 10 18.27 8.45 3.64
CA LEU A 10 17.86 9.43 2.66
C LEU A 10 17.54 10.75 3.37
N PRO A 11 17.93 11.90 2.79
CA PRO A 11 17.54 13.20 3.33
C PRO A 11 16.02 13.36 3.18
N ALA A 12 15.27 13.11 4.25
CA ALA A 12 13.83 13.22 4.27
C ALA A 12 13.37 14.56 4.86
N ARG A 13 12.35 15.15 4.26
CA ARG A 13 11.64 16.33 4.75
C ARG A 13 10.18 15.97 4.97
N TYR A 14 9.62 16.44 6.07
CA TYR A 14 8.26 16.11 6.47
C TYR A 14 7.41 17.37 6.52
N VAL A 15 6.27 17.33 5.83
CA VAL A 15 5.28 18.41 5.83
C VAL A 15 3.98 17.87 6.39
N GLU A 16 3.45 18.50 7.42
CA GLU A 16 2.21 18.08 8.05
C GLU A 16 1.00 18.67 7.31
N GLN A 17 0.09 17.81 6.90
CA GLN A 17 -1.22 18.20 6.40
C GLN A 17 -2.23 18.18 7.56
N LYS A 18 -2.46 19.33 8.20
CA LYS A 18 -3.37 19.46 9.34
C LYS A 18 -4.84 19.27 8.97
N GLU A 19 -5.24 19.75 7.80
CA GLU A 19 -6.58 19.58 7.25
C GLU A 19 -6.51 18.62 6.07
N LEU A 20 -7.24 17.51 6.14
CA LEU A 20 -7.24 16.47 5.12
C LEU A 20 -8.07 16.87 3.90
N LEU A 21 -7.55 17.82 3.11
CA LEU A 21 -8.23 18.40 1.95
C LEU A 21 -7.94 17.66 0.63
N GLY A 22 -7.22 16.54 0.66
CA GLY A 22 -6.89 15.72 -0.50
C GLY A 22 -5.43 15.81 -0.95
N GLN A 23 -5.05 14.98 -1.95
CA GLN A 23 -3.65 14.79 -2.36
C GLN A 23 -3.05 16.04 -3.04
N ALA A 24 -3.84 16.78 -3.83
CA ALA A 24 -3.36 18.01 -4.46
C ALA A 24 -2.99 19.08 -3.42
N HIS A 25 -3.75 19.17 -2.32
CA HIS A 25 -3.43 20.05 -1.19
C HIS A 25 -2.15 19.56 -0.48
N ALA A 26 -1.99 18.25 -0.27
CA ALA A 26 -0.76 17.70 0.33
C ALA A 26 0.48 18.02 -0.50
N LEU A 27 0.40 17.87 -1.82
CA LEU A 27 1.50 18.23 -2.73
C LEU A 27 1.79 19.73 -2.69
N TRP A 28 0.78 20.59 -2.69
CA TRP A 28 0.94 22.06 -2.59
C TRP A 28 1.60 22.48 -1.28
N LEU A 29 1.32 21.82 -0.16
CA LEU A 29 2.00 22.08 1.11
C LEU A 29 3.51 21.81 1.04
N ALA A 30 3.93 20.87 0.22
CA ALA A 30 5.34 20.53 0.01
C ALA A 30 6.05 21.43 -1.04
N ARG A 31 5.39 22.44 -1.60
CA ARG A 31 5.86 23.28 -2.73
C ARG A 31 7.24 23.86 -2.56
N ASP A 32 7.60 24.27 -1.34
CA ASP A 32 8.91 24.92 -1.05
C ASP A 32 10.10 23.93 -1.19
N HIS A 33 9.81 22.66 -1.43
CA HIS A 33 10.78 21.57 -1.64
C HIS A 33 10.74 20.98 -3.05
N ILE A 34 9.97 21.60 -3.94
CA ILE A 34 9.76 21.14 -5.31
C ILE A 34 10.30 22.19 -6.29
N ASP A 35 11.51 21.96 -6.80
CA ASP A 35 12.24 22.90 -7.67
C ASP A 35 12.59 22.30 -9.05
N GLY A 36 12.25 21.04 -9.31
CA GLY A 36 12.58 20.32 -10.54
C GLY A 36 11.64 19.14 -10.82
N PRO A 37 12.13 18.13 -11.55
CA PRO A 37 11.39 16.90 -11.77
C PRO A 37 11.06 16.19 -10.46
N ILE A 38 9.86 15.60 -10.38
CA ILE A 38 9.42 14.88 -9.19
C ILE A 38 8.85 13.51 -9.54
N VAL A 39 8.99 12.59 -8.61
CA VAL A 39 8.22 11.35 -8.55
C VAL A 39 7.24 11.48 -7.38
N ILE A 40 5.98 11.22 -7.66
CA ILE A 40 4.91 11.17 -6.66
C ILE A 40 4.57 9.70 -6.44
N LEU A 41 4.53 9.28 -5.18
CA LEU A 41 4.20 7.92 -4.80
C LEU A 41 3.25 7.94 -3.61
N PHE A 42 2.13 7.22 -3.72
CA PHE A 42 1.23 7.00 -2.60
C PHE A 42 1.77 5.88 -1.72
N ALA A 43 1.76 6.11 -0.40
CA ALA A 43 2.42 5.22 0.54
C ALA A 43 1.72 3.86 0.74
N ASP A 44 0.46 3.75 0.32
CA ASP A 44 -0.40 2.56 0.37
C ASP A 44 -0.40 1.77 -0.95
N THR A 45 0.62 1.97 -1.76
CA THR A 45 0.76 1.34 -3.08
C THR A 45 2.04 0.49 -3.14
N LEU A 46 1.92 -0.78 -3.54
CA LEU A 46 3.03 -1.65 -3.90
C LEU A 46 2.92 -2.01 -5.37
N PHE A 47 4.02 -1.86 -6.12
CA PHE A 47 4.04 -2.16 -7.56
C PHE A 47 5.45 -2.56 -8.02
N GLU A 48 5.54 -3.18 -9.18
CA GLU A 48 6.79 -3.47 -9.86
C GLU A 48 6.86 -2.71 -11.18
N ALA A 49 7.83 -1.83 -11.34
CA ALA A 49 8.05 -1.05 -12.56
C ALA A 49 9.53 -0.74 -12.79
N ASP A 50 9.90 -0.61 -14.07
CA ASP A 50 11.19 -0.06 -14.46
C ASP A 50 11.10 1.47 -14.56
N LEU A 51 11.95 2.17 -13.83
CA LEU A 51 11.94 3.63 -13.72
C LEU A 51 13.12 4.32 -14.43
N ARG A 52 13.99 3.57 -15.10
CA ARG A 52 15.30 4.05 -15.57
C ARG A 52 15.27 5.04 -16.75
N ASP A 53 14.17 5.08 -17.51
CA ASP A 53 14.05 5.85 -18.77
C ASP A 53 12.96 6.94 -18.71
N LEU A 54 12.45 7.26 -17.52
CA LEU A 54 11.34 8.21 -17.36
C LEU A 54 11.66 9.61 -17.88
N ASP A 55 12.91 10.06 -17.72
CA ASP A 55 13.39 11.35 -18.19
C ASP A 55 13.62 11.42 -19.70
N GLN A 56 13.69 10.27 -20.38
CA GLN A 56 13.93 10.14 -21.81
C GLN A 56 12.63 10.07 -22.64
N MET A 57 11.49 9.89 -21.99
CA MET A 57 10.20 9.79 -22.66
C MET A 57 9.81 11.11 -23.33
N ASP A 58 9.23 11.03 -24.57
CA ASP A 58 8.61 12.16 -25.24
C ASP A 58 7.29 12.54 -24.57
N ALA A 59 7.39 13.07 -23.35
CA ALA A 59 6.27 13.53 -22.53
C ALA A 59 6.76 14.46 -21.41
N ASP A 60 5.86 15.27 -20.87
CA ASP A 60 6.11 16.14 -19.71
C ASP A 60 5.87 15.41 -18.39
N GLY A 61 5.33 14.19 -18.47
CA GLY A 61 5.17 13.28 -17.35
C GLY A 61 4.61 11.93 -17.73
N VAL A 62 4.63 11.02 -16.78
CA VAL A 62 4.14 9.63 -16.91
C VAL A 62 3.23 9.32 -15.74
N ALA A 63 2.03 8.83 -16.02
CA ALA A 63 1.15 8.23 -15.03
C ALA A 63 1.26 6.71 -15.12
N PHE A 64 1.51 6.05 -14.00
CA PHE A 64 1.55 4.60 -13.96
C PHE A 64 0.13 4.06 -13.77
N VAL A 65 -0.20 3.04 -14.54
CA VAL A 65 -1.58 2.54 -14.65
C VAL A 65 -1.64 1.02 -14.62
N LYS A 66 -2.82 0.53 -14.27
CA LYS A 66 -3.17 -0.90 -14.31
C LYS A 66 -4.61 -1.05 -14.78
N GLU A 67 -4.86 -2.03 -15.65
CA GLU A 67 -6.23 -2.43 -15.94
C GLU A 67 -6.83 -3.17 -14.74
N VAL A 68 -8.02 -2.73 -14.29
CA VAL A 68 -8.73 -3.27 -13.12
C VAL A 68 -10.11 -3.77 -13.50
N GLU A 69 -10.66 -4.69 -12.71
CA GLU A 69 -12.03 -5.19 -12.92
C GLU A 69 -13.07 -4.13 -12.56
N ASP A 70 -12.91 -3.45 -11.42
CA ASP A 70 -13.79 -2.37 -10.95
C ASP A 70 -13.01 -1.06 -10.76
N PRO A 71 -13.15 -0.08 -11.70
CA PRO A 71 -12.43 1.18 -11.64
C PRO A 71 -13.02 2.21 -10.65
N ARG A 72 -14.22 2.00 -10.14
CA ARG A 72 -15.00 3.01 -9.39
C ARG A 72 -14.38 3.47 -8.07
N ARG A 73 -13.36 2.77 -7.60
CA ARG A 73 -12.59 3.12 -6.39
C ARG A 73 -11.38 3.99 -6.68
N PHE A 74 -10.94 4.06 -7.93
CA PHE A 74 -9.67 4.65 -8.36
C PHE A 74 -9.90 5.85 -9.28
N GLY A 75 -8.84 6.59 -9.55
CA GLY A 75 -8.80 7.47 -10.72
C GLY A 75 -8.53 6.65 -11.98
N VAL A 76 -9.09 7.04 -13.12
CA VAL A 76 -8.81 6.40 -14.42
C VAL A 76 -8.33 7.43 -15.43
N VAL A 77 -7.69 6.98 -16.51
CA VAL A 77 -7.18 7.82 -17.58
C VAL A 77 -7.88 7.56 -18.91
N GLU A 78 -8.15 8.63 -19.64
CA GLU A 78 -8.56 8.59 -21.04
C GLU A 78 -7.37 8.93 -21.94
N LEU A 79 -7.19 8.21 -23.05
CA LEU A 79 -6.07 8.37 -23.96
C LEU A 79 -6.52 8.79 -25.35
N ASP A 80 -5.68 9.56 -26.04
CA ASP A 80 -5.83 9.79 -27.48
C ASP A 80 -5.27 8.61 -28.31
N ALA A 81 -5.43 8.68 -29.63
CA ALA A 81 -4.94 7.66 -30.56
C ALA A 81 -3.41 7.51 -30.58
N ARG A 82 -2.65 8.46 -30.02
CA ARG A 82 -1.18 8.44 -29.91
C ARG A 82 -0.72 7.94 -28.52
N GLY A 83 -1.65 7.64 -27.60
CA GLY A 83 -1.37 7.18 -26.25
C GLY A 83 -1.00 8.31 -25.26
N TYR A 84 -1.36 9.56 -25.57
CA TYR A 84 -1.29 10.65 -24.59
C TYR A 84 -2.56 10.74 -23.77
N VAL A 85 -2.40 11.10 -22.50
CA VAL A 85 -3.54 11.32 -21.61
C VAL A 85 -4.31 12.56 -22.05
N THR A 86 -5.61 12.39 -22.27
CA THR A 86 -6.53 13.48 -22.58
C THR A 86 -7.29 13.95 -21.35
N ARG A 87 -7.52 13.05 -20.39
CA ARG A 87 -8.26 13.35 -19.18
C ARG A 87 -7.99 12.32 -18.07
N PHE A 88 -8.02 12.77 -16.84
CA PHE A 88 -8.16 11.94 -15.64
C PHE A 88 -9.59 12.05 -15.11
N VAL A 89 -10.18 10.94 -14.69
CA VAL A 89 -11.51 10.89 -14.07
C VAL A 89 -11.40 10.22 -12.72
N GLU A 90 -11.58 10.99 -11.65
CA GLU A 90 -11.51 10.47 -10.29
C GLU A 90 -12.80 9.72 -9.93
N LYS A 91 -12.65 8.48 -9.43
CA LYS A 91 -13.76 7.63 -8.97
C LYS A 91 -14.95 7.62 -9.93
N PRO A 92 -14.76 7.14 -11.17
CA PRO A 92 -15.81 7.14 -12.19
C PRO A 92 -17.05 6.36 -11.73
N THR A 93 -18.20 6.71 -12.29
CA THR A 93 -19.44 5.94 -12.08
C THR A 93 -19.61 4.82 -13.10
N SER A 94 -18.93 4.93 -14.25
CA SER A 94 -18.95 3.95 -15.35
C SER A 94 -17.88 2.89 -15.16
N MET A 95 -18.14 1.69 -15.70
CA MET A 95 -17.21 0.56 -15.79
C MET A 95 -16.48 0.51 -17.13
N GLU A 96 -16.72 1.43 -18.05
CA GLU A 96 -16.21 1.38 -19.42
C GLU A 96 -14.71 1.59 -19.49
N ASN A 97 -14.20 2.60 -18.76
CA ASN A 97 -12.77 2.87 -18.69
C ASN A 97 -12.18 2.21 -17.44
N ARG A 98 -11.34 1.21 -17.65
CA ARG A 98 -10.78 0.35 -16.61
C ARG A 98 -9.30 0.59 -16.37
N LEU A 99 -8.68 1.56 -17.06
CA LEU A 99 -7.28 1.89 -16.92
C LEU A 99 -7.04 2.81 -15.71
N ALA A 100 -6.88 2.20 -14.54
CA ALA A 100 -6.74 2.88 -13.26
C ALA A 100 -5.32 3.42 -13.05
N VAL A 101 -5.20 4.63 -12.47
CA VAL A 101 -3.91 5.15 -11.98
C VAL A 101 -3.58 4.49 -10.65
N ILE A 102 -2.32 4.09 -10.49
CA ILE A 102 -1.86 3.32 -9.32
C ILE A 102 -1.30 4.19 -8.18
N GLY A 103 -1.43 5.51 -8.27
CA GLY A 103 -0.84 6.42 -7.27
C GLY A 103 0.67 6.65 -7.45
N MET A 104 1.21 6.35 -8.62
CA MET A 104 2.58 6.70 -9.00
C MET A 104 2.61 7.56 -10.25
N TYR A 105 3.39 8.66 -10.18
CA TYR A 105 3.54 9.61 -11.28
C TYR A 105 5.00 10.11 -11.35
N TYR A 106 5.49 10.32 -12.55
CA TYR A 106 6.68 11.12 -12.83
C TYR A 106 6.25 12.41 -13.53
N ILE A 107 6.69 13.57 -13.03
CA ILE A 107 6.39 14.88 -13.61
C ILE A 107 7.69 15.63 -13.81
N ARG A 108 7.97 16.03 -15.06
CA ARG A 108 9.21 16.72 -15.44
C ARG A 108 9.27 18.13 -14.85
N ASN A 109 8.16 18.83 -14.81
CA ASN A 109 8.06 20.19 -14.26
C ASN A 109 7.20 20.17 -12.98
N GLY A 110 7.82 19.80 -11.85
CA GLY A 110 7.16 19.77 -10.54
C GLY A 110 6.59 21.13 -10.12
N PRO A 111 7.32 22.26 -10.26
CA PRO A 111 6.79 23.58 -9.94
C PRO A 111 5.52 23.95 -10.72
N LEU A 112 5.41 23.53 -11.98
CA LEU A 112 4.20 23.76 -12.78
C LEU A 112 3.03 22.91 -12.28
N LEU A 113 3.27 21.68 -11.83
CA LEU A 113 2.21 20.87 -11.20
C LEU A 113 1.76 21.47 -9.86
N VAL A 114 2.68 22.01 -9.06
CA VAL A 114 2.33 22.75 -7.83
C VAL A 114 1.42 23.94 -8.15
N LYS A 115 1.72 24.67 -9.22
CA LYS A 115 0.86 25.77 -9.70
C LYS A 115 -0.51 25.27 -10.13
N ALA A 116 -0.59 24.11 -10.78
CA ALA A 116 -1.87 23.48 -11.13
C ALA A 116 -2.68 23.08 -9.88
N CYS A 117 -2.03 22.60 -8.83
CA CYS A 117 -2.69 22.33 -7.54
C CYS A 117 -3.23 23.62 -6.90
N GLU A 118 -2.46 24.71 -6.93
CA GLU A 118 -2.89 26.03 -6.42
C GLU A 118 -4.11 26.53 -7.19
N GLU A 119 -4.08 26.47 -8.51
CA GLU A 119 -5.17 26.90 -9.36
C GLU A 119 -6.43 26.03 -9.18
N LEU A 120 -6.28 24.71 -9.04
CA LEU A 120 -7.38 23.80 -8.69
C LEU A 120 -8.10 24.27 -7.42
N MET A 121 -7.34 24.58 -6.39
CA MET A 121 -7.87 25.06 -5.10
C MET A 121 -8.52 26.45 -5.25
N ALA A 122 -7.91 27.38 -6.00
CA ALA A 122 -8.46 28.70 -6.27
C ALA A 122 -9.78 28.66 -7.06
N ARG A 123 -9.89 27.70 -7.99
CA ARG A 123 -11.14 27.44 -8.74
C ARG A 123 -12.21 26.74 -7.88
N GLY A 124 -11.85 26.23 -6.69
CA GLY A 124 -12.75 25.49 -5.80
C GLY A 124 -13.24 24.16 -6.38
N ILE A 125 -12.54 23.58 -7.34
CA ILE A 125 -12.90 22.31 -7.98
C ILE A 125 -12.60 21.17 -7.01
N ARG A 126 -13.64 20.50 -6.51
CA ARG A 126 -13.53 19.38 -5.58
C ARG A 126 -14.31 18.19 -6.08
N THR A 127 -13.70 17.03 -6.02
CA THR A 127 -14.36 15.74 -6.25
C THR A 127 -14.64 15.11 -4.89
N ARG A 128 -15.91 14.78 -4.58
CA ARG A 128 -16.36 14.24 -3.29
C ARG A 128 -15.89 15.06 -2.06
N GLY A 129 -15.70 16.37 -2.22
CA GLY A 129 -15.29 17.28 -1.14
C GLY A 129 -13.79 17.48 -0.99
N GLU A 130 -12.95 16.75 -1.73
CA GLU A 130 -11.49 16.80 -1.66
C GLU A 130 -10.87 17.32 -2.96
N TYR A 131 -9.65 17.85 -2.87
CA TYR A 131 -8.80 18.22 -4.01
C TYR A 131 -7.94 17.03 -4.41
N PHE A 132 -8.40 16.24 -5.37
CA PHE A 132 -7.65 15.09 -5.86
C PHE A 132 -6.49 15.50 -6.77
N LEU A 133 -5.42 14.68 -6.76
CA LEU A 133 -4.27 14.89 -7.65
C LEU A 133 -4.67 14.71 -9.12
N THR A 134 -5.58 13.81 -9.44
CA THR A 134 -6.16 13.60 -10.77
C THR A 134 -6.83 14.86 -11.32
N ASP A 135 -7.51 15.63 -10.47
CA ASP A 135 -8.11 16.91 -10.86
C ASP A 135 -7.03 17.98 -11.11
N ALA A 136 -5.96 18.01 -10.32
CA ALA A 136 -4.82 18.91 -10.54
C ALA A 136 -4.04 18.54 -11.82
N LEU A 137 -3.94 17.25 -12.14
CA LEU A 137 -3.35 16.80 -13.41
C LEU A 137 -4.19 17.22 -14.62
N ASN A 138 -5.51 17.30 -14.51
CA ASN A 138 -6.34 17.90 -15.58
C ASN A 138 -6.01 19.38 -15.78
N VAL A 139 -5.82 20.16 -14.72
CA VAL A 139 -5.36 21.57 -14.84
C VAL A 139 -3.96 21.62 -15.45
N PHE A 140 -3.08 20.67 -15.12
CA PHE A 140 -1.74 20.57 -15.70
C PHE A 140 -1.79 20.28 -17.22
N LEU A 141 -2.74 19.45 -17.68
CA LEU A 141 -3.02 19.24 -19.11
C LEU A 141 -3.54 20.51 -19.80
N GLU A 142 -4.38 21.32 -19.13
CA GLU A 142 -4.85 22.62 -19.65
C GLU A 142 -3.69 23.60 -19.94
N TYR A 143 -2.55 23.47 -19.24
CA TYR A 143 -1.34 24.23 -19.55
C TYR A 143 -0.58 23.74 -20.79
N GLY A 144 -1.14 22.79 -21.55
CA GLY A 144 -0.54 22.22 -22.74
C GLY A 144 0.51 21.15 -22.48
N GLN A 145 0.60 20.67 -21.24
CA GLN A 145 1.51 19.59 -20.88
C GLN A 145 0.99 18.25 -21.37
N ARG A 146 1.89 17.38 -21.82
CA ARG A 146 1.54 16.07 -22.36
C ARG A 146 1.99 14.96 -21.40
N LEU A 147 1.07 14.13 -20.98
CA LEU A 147 1.38 12.95 -20.19
C LEU A 147 1.19 11.67 -21.00
N ARG A 148 2.06 10.69 -20.77
CA ARG A 148 1.87 9.31 -21.22
C ARG A 148 1.52 8.41 -20.05
N VAL A 149 1.10 7.20 -20.38
CA VAL A 149 0.91 6.15 -19.39
C VAL A 149 2.01 5.10 -19.50
N ARG A 150 2.31 4.45 -18.37
CA ARG A 150 3.10 3.23 -18.30
C ARG A 150 2.31 2.19 -17.51
N GLU A 151 1.97 1.11 -18.17
CA GLU A 151 1.28 0.01 -17.52
C GLU A 151 2.25 -0.80 -16.65
N VAL A 152 1.77 -1.23 -15.47
CA VAL A 152 2.51 -2.10 -14.55
C VAL A 152 1.89 -3.49 -14.53
N ASN A 153 2.75 -4.51 -14.44
CA ASN A 153 2.29 -5.89 -14.35
C ASN A 153 1.77 -6.23 -12.95
N VAL A 154 2.45 -5.71 -11.93
CA VAL A 154 2.12 -5.93 -10.53
C VAL A 154 1.72 -4.61 -9.90
N TRP A 155 0.56 -4.60 -9.30
CA TRP A 155 0.07 -3.54 -8.44
C TRP A 155 -0.84 -4.13 -7.37
N VAL A 156 -0.54 -3.82 -6.13
CA VAL A 156 -1.30 -4.24 -4.96
C VAL A 156 -1.61 -3.00 -4.11
N ASP A 157 -2.89 -2.76 -3.93
CA ASP A 157 -3.41 -1.69 -3.07
C ASP A 157 -3.34 -2.15 -1.60
N CYS A 158 -2.84 -1.31 -0.71
CA CYS A 158 -2.74 -1.57 0.73
C CYS A 158 -3.66 -0.65 1.55
N GLY A 159 -4.68 -0.08 0.94
CA GLY A 159 -5.57 0.89 1.56
C GLY A 159 -6.63 0.30 2.52
N THR A 160 -6.77 -1.02 2.60
CA THR A 160 -7.68 -1.69 3.55
C THR A 160 -6.97 -2.86 4.26
N PRO A 161 -7.44 -3.29 5.44
CA PRO A 161 -6.89 -4.46 6.15
C PRO A 161 -6.85 -5.72 5.28
N GLU A 162 -7.89 -5.98 4.51
CA GLU A 162 -7.99 -7.13 3.61
C GLU A 162 -6.95 -7.05 2.51
N ALA A 163 -6.77 -5.86 1.91
CA ALA A 163 -5.77 -5.62 0.87
C ALA A 163 -4.34 -5.77 1.41
N VAL A 164 -4.06 -5.35 2.66
CA VAL A 164 -2.76 -5.57 3.31
C VAL A 164 -2.47 -7.06 3.49
N LEU A 165 -3.46 -7.87 3.90
CA LEU A 165 -3.29 -9.33 4.02
C LEU A 165 -3.07 -9.97 2.64
N GLU A 166 -3.78 -9.54 1.62
CA GLU A 166 -3.59 -10.01 0.25
C GLU A 166 -2.19 -9.67 -0.28
N THR A 167 -1.72 -8.45 -0.02
CA THR A 167 -0.34 -8.03 -0.31
C THR A 167 0.69 -8.90 0.41
N ASN A 168 0.45 -9.24 1.67
CA ASN A 168 1.31 -10.14 2.44
C ASN A 168 1.38 -11.54 1.79
N ARG A 169 0.23 -12.10 1.37
CA ARG A 169 0.20 -13.38 0.64
C ARG A 169 1.01 -13.30 -0.65
N TYR A 170 0.83 -12.21 -1.41
CA TYR A 170 1.59 -11.97 -2.63
C TYR A 170 3.10 -11.96 -2.37
N LEU A 171 3.57 -11.15 -1.43
CA LEU A 171 4.99 -11.01 -1.09
C LEU A 171 5.59 -12.35 -0.66
N LEU A 172 4.94 -13.07 0.23
CA LEU A 172 5.39 -14.37 0.72
C LEU A 172 5.47 -15.42 -0.40
N ALA A 173 4.53 -15.39 -1.36
CA ALA A 173 4.55 -16.28 -2.52
C ALA A 173 5.62 -15.89 -3.57
N HIS A 174 6.15 -14.64 -3.54
CA HIS A 174 7.06 -14.08 -4.55
C HIS A 174 8.44 -13.70 -3.97
N GLY A 175 9.02 -14.57 -3.13
CA GLY A 175 10.43 -14.47 -2.74
C GLY A 175 10.70 -13.85 -1.38
N HIS A 176 9.67 -13.48 -0.61
CA HIS A 176 9.82 -12.99 0.76
C HIS A 176 9.58 -14.07 1.83
N ASP A 177 9.45 -15.32 1.42
CA ASP A 177 9.36 -16.49 2.29
C ASP A 177 10.73 -16.88 2.86
N ASN A 178 10.81 -17.09 4.17
CA ASN A 178 11.99 -17.63 4.84
C ASN A 178 11.69 -18.90 5.65
N SER A 179 10.68 -19.66 5.26
CA SER A 179 10.20 -20.85 5.98
C SER A 179 11.29 -21.87 6.27
N ARG A 180 12.32 -21.98 5.43
CA ARG A 180 13.45 -22.92 5.61
C ARG A 180 14.38 -22.48 6.73
N GLU A 181 14.74 -21.20 6.73
CA GLU A 181 15.64 -20.57 7.70
C GLU A 181 14.94 -20.39 9.07
N ALA A 182 13.63 -20.29 9.05
CA ALA A 182 12.80 -20.08 10.23
C ALA A 182 12.56 -21.35 11.07
N GLN A 183 13.00 -22.52 10.62
CA GLN A 183 12.83 -23.80 11.35
C GLN A 183 13.46 -23.74 12.73
N ARG A 184 12.71 -24.16 13.75
CA ARG A 184 13.16 -24.19 15.15
C ARG A 184 12.43 -25.26 15.96
N GLU A 185 13.08 -25.72 17.03
CA GLU A 185 12.51 -26.76 17.89
C GLU A 185 11.20 -26.30 18.56
N GLY A 186 10.22 -27.19 18.60
CA GLY A 186 8.91 -26.92 19.21
C GLY A 186 8.00 -26.00 18.42
N VAL A 187 8.33 -25.68 17.15
CA VAL A 187 7.51 -24.87 16.25
C VAL A 187 7.24 -25.62 14.95
N VAL A 188 5.97 -25.69 14.57
CA VAL A 188 5.55 -26.20 13.26
C VAL A 188 5.41 -25.03 12.30
N ILE A 189 6.12 -25.07 11.18
CA ILE A 189 6.07 -24.04 10.14
C ILE A 189 5.37 -24.59 8.91
N LEU A 190 4.31 -23.90 8.49
CA LEU A 190 3.53 -24.20 7.29
C LEU A 190 3.81 -23.12 6.24
N PRO A 191 4.62 -23.41 5.21
CA PRO A 191 4.99 -22.41 4.19
C PRO A 191 3.79 -21.87 3.39
N PRO A 192 3.90 -20.65 2.81
CA PRO A 192 5.01 -19.70 2.97
C PRO A 192 4.82 -18.85 4.25
N VAL A 193 5.94 -18.51 4.90
CA VAL A 193 5.95 -17.59 6.04
C VAL A 193 7.21 -16.72 6.04
N PHE A 194 7.13 -15.59 6.71
CA PHE A 194 8.30 -14.83 7.13
C PHE A 194 8.34 -14.75 8.66
N ILE A 195 9.43 -15.19 9.27
CA ILE A 195 9.65 -15.05 10.71
C ILE A 195 11.01 -14.38 10.92
N SER A 196 11.00 -13.19 11.51
CA SER A 196 12.26 -12.50 11.82
C SER A 196 13.18 -13.36 12.67
N PRO A 197 14.49 -13.35 12.40
CA PRO A 197 15.47 -14.02 13.25
C PRO A 197 15.45 -13.55 14.72
N SER A 198 15.03 -12.32 14.97
CA SER A 198 14.91 -11.74 16.32
C SER A 198 13.61 -12.12 17.06
N ALA A 199 12.67 -12.76 16.37
CA ALA A 199 11.41 -13.18 16.98
C ALA A 199 11.60 -14.44 17.87
N HIS A 200 11.03 -14.39 19.06
CA HIS A 200 10.99 -15.49 20.01
C HIS A 200 9.69 -16.27 19.85
N VAL A 201 9.75 -17.42 19.19
CA VAL A 201 8.59 -18.27 18.92
C VAL A 201 8.80 -19.64 19.54
N ARG A 202 7.84 -20.12 20.35
CA ARG A 202 7.87 -21.46 20.95
C ARG A 202 6.48 -22.06 21.09
N HIS A 203 6.40 -23.39 21.01
CA HIS A 203 5.15 -24.16 21.13
C HIS A 203 4.05 -23.59 20.22
N ALA A 204 4.35 -23.36 18.94
CA ALA A 204 3.47 -22.68 18.02
C ALA A 204 3.36 -23.38 16.67
N VAL A 205 2.25 -23.10 15.99
CA VAL A 205 2.06 -23.42 14.57
C VAL A 205 1.96 -22.10 13.81
N ILE A 206 2.89 -21.84 12.89
CA ILE A 206 2.96 -20.59 12.13
C ILE A 206 2.76 -20.88 10.65
N GLY A 207 1.82 -20.18 10.03
CA GLY A 207 1.51 -20.28 8.61
C GLY A 207 0.25 -21.10 8.29
N PRO A 208 -0.09 -21.19 6.97
CA PRO A 208 0.59 -20.47 5.90
C PRO A 208 0.28 -18.97 5.91
N TYR A 209 1.07 -18.21 5.13
CA TYR A 209 0.88 -16.76 4.90
C TYR A 209 0.96 -15.91 6.17
N ALA A 210 1.79 -16.30 7.13
CA ALA A 210 2.03 -15.51 8.33
C ALA A 210 3.36 -14.76 8.26
N THR A 211 3.33 -13.47 8.61
CA THR A 211 4.51 -12.62 8.77
C THR A 211 4.67 -12.26 10.25
N ILE A 212 5.82 -12.60 10.83
CA ILE A 212 6.20 -12.28 12.21
C ILE A 212 7.42 -11.37 12.19
N ALA A 213 7.23 -10.12 12.61
CA ALA A 213 8.28 -9.10 12.60
C ALA A 213 9.26 -9.19 13.75
N ASP A 214 10.16 -8.21 13.83
CA ASP A 214 11.25 -8.18 14.80
C ASP A 214 10.81 -8.14 16.26
N GLY A 215 11.52 -8.87 17.10
CA GLY A 215 11.34 -8.81 18.55
C GLY A 215 9.99 -9.33 19.06
N CYS A 216 9.17 -9.94 18.21
CA CYS A 216 7.91 -10.54 18.63
C CYS A 216 8.13 -11.67 19.62
N PHE A 217 7.22 -11.82 20.59
CA PHE A 217 7.17 -12.94 21.50
C PHE A 217 5.89 -13.75 21.30
N ILE A 218 6.02 -14.99 20.84
CA ILE A 218 4.90 -15.87 20.50
C ILE A 218 5.03 -17.18 21.27
N GLU A 219 4.01 -17.55 22.03
CA GLU A 219 3.99 -18.76 22.82
C GLU A 219 2.60 -19.41 22.84
N ASN A 220 2.57 -20.74 22.68
CA ASN A 220 1.34 -21.54 22.69
C ASN A 220 0.29 -20.94 21.72
N ALA A 221 0.64 -20.75 20.44
CA ALA A 221 -0.22 -20.06 19.50
C ALA A 221 -0.31 -20.79 18.15
N ILE A 222 -1.43 -20.57 17.45
CA ILE A 222 -1.60 -20.92 16.06
C ILE A 222 -1.85 -19.61 15.31
N ILE A 223 -1.01 -19.29 14.34
CA ILE A 223 -1.09 -18.04 13.57
C ILE A 223 -1.02 -18.38 12.09
N ARG A 224 -2.07 -18.07 11.36
CA ARG A 224 -2.14 -18.23 9.91
C ARG A 224 -2.71 -16.99 9.25
N ASP A 225 -2.30 -16.73 8.00
CA ASP A 225 -2.82 -15.65 7.18
C ASP A 225 -2.88 -14.30 7.92
N SER A 226 -1.79 -13.97 8.63
CA SER A 226 -1.78 -12.85 9.58
C SER A 226 -0.44 -12.12 9.56
N ILE A 227 -0.47 -10.84 9.90
CA ILE A 227 0.73 -10.01 10.09
C ILE A 227 0.83 -9.63 11.57
N VAL A 228 2.00 -9.90 12.16
CA VAL A 228 2.35 -9.54 13.54
C VAL A 228 3.52 -8.57 13.50
N ASP A 229 3.27 -7.30 13.82
CA ASP A 229 4.29 -6.24 13.78
C ASP A 229 5.22 -6.31 14.99
N SER A 230 6.33 -5.58 14.89
CA SER A 230 7.50 -5.63 15.78
C SER A 230 7.12 -5.45 17.24
N GLY A 231 7.77 -6.24 18.10
CA GLY A 231 7.59 -6.17 19.55
C GLY A 231 6.26 -6.75 20.08
N ALA A 232 5.36 -7.18 19.19
CA ALA A 232 4.07 -7.72 19.63
C ALA A 232 4.23 -9.01 20.43
N ARG A 233 3.32 -9.22 21.38
CA ARG A 233 3.31 -10.39 22.27
C ARG A 233 2.00 -11.16 22.11
N ILE A 234 2.10 -12.44 21.72
CA ILE A 234 0.95 -13.33 21.50
C ILE A 234 1.12 -14.58 22.37
N VAL A 235 0.16 -14.84 23.26
CA VAL A 235 0.23 -15.95 24.20
C VAL A 235 -1.13 -16.65 24.29
N ASN A 236 -1.12 -17.98 24.14
CA ASN A 236 -2.32 -18.82 24.23
C ASN A 236 -3.45 -18.36 23.28
N ALA A 237 -3.14 -18.11 22.00
CA ALA A 237 -4.09 -17.56 21.04
C ALA A 237 -4.10 -18.33 19.72
N ILE A 238 -5.24 -18.27 19.04
CA ILE A 238 -5.40 -18.75 17.66
C ILE A 238 -5.80 -17.52 16.83
N LEU A 239 -5.01 -17.20 15.82
CA LEU A 239 -5.20 -16.05 14.94
C LEU A 239 -5.28 -16.49 13.49
N GLU A 240 -6.25 -15.92 12.78
CA GLU A 240 -6.41 -16.03 11.34
C GLU A 240 -6.89 -14.69 10.78
N GLY A 241 -6.42 -14.29 9.60
CA GLY A 241 -6.85 -13.07 8.94
C GLY A 241 -6.61 -11.80 9.77
N SER A 242 -5.54 -11.78 10.60
CA SER A 242 -5.36 -10.78 11.63
C SER A 242 -4.19 -9.85 11.36
N LEU A 243 -4.36 -8.56 11.65
CA LEU A 243 -3.30 -7.56 11.68
C LEU A 243 -3.05 -7.14 13.12
N ILE A 244 -1.87 -7.47 13.66
CA ILE A 244 -1.46 -7.17 15.02
C ILE A 244 -0.40 -6.08 14.96
N GLY A 245 -0.71 -4.91 15.51
CA GLY A 245 0.18 -3.75 15.49
C GLY A 245 1.38 -3.88 16.43
N ARG A 246 2.29 -2.93 16.29
CA ARG A 246 3.54 -2.85 17.07
C ARG A 246 3.26 -2.82 18.57
N ASP A 247 4.08 -3.57 19.31
CA ASP A 247 4.02 -3.68 20.79
C ASP A 247 2.64 -4.10 21.34
N ALA A 248 1.75 -4.61 20.48
CA ALA A 248 0.43 -5.05 20.89
C ALA A 248 0.50 -6.36 21.68
N TYR A 249 -0.45 -6.55 22.59
CA TYR A 249 -0.61 -7.78 23.36
C TYR A 249 -1.91 -8.48 22.98
N VAL A 250 -1.81 -9.75 22.57
CA VAL A 250 -2.94 -10.65 22.39
C VAL A 250 -2.75 -11.86 23.27
N GLY A 251 -3.67 -12.04 24.22
CA GLY A 251 -3.63 -13.16 25.16
C GLY A 251 -4.99 -13.83 25.26
N GLY A 252 -4.99 -15.15 25.28
CA GLY A 252 -6.17 -15.96 25.50
C GLY A 252 -6.02 -16.89 26.69
N ARG A 253 -7.02 -17.73 26.89
CA ARG A 253 -6.96 -18.85 27.86
C ARG A 253 -7.37 -20.11 27.11
N PHE A 254 -6.59 -21.18 27.23
CA PHE A 254 -7.07 -22.49 26.82
C PHE A 254 -8.29 -22.86 27.63
N ARG A 255 -9.32 -23.37 26.95
CA ARG A 255 -10.53 -23.87 27.56
C ARG A 255 -10.38 -25.37 27.76
N ARG A 256 -10.84 -25.88 28.89
CA ARG A 256 -10.96 -27.32 29.14
C ARG A 256 -12.44 -27.69 28.97
N PHE A 257 -12.70 -28.65 28.14
CA PHE A 257 -14.03 -29.19 27.90
C PHE A 257 -14.09 -30.62 28.42
N ASN A 258 -15.23 -30.98 28.97
CA ASN A 258 -15.63 -32.35 29.29
C ASN A 258 -16.94 -32.55 28.51
N VAL A 259 -16.85 -33.15 27.33
CA VAL A 259 -17.96 -33.24 26.38
C VAL A 259 -18.29 -34.71 26.18
N GLY A 260 -19.55 -35.06 26.38
CA GLY A 260 -20.04 -36.45 26.21
C GLY A 260 -20.25 -36.77 24.70
N ASP A 261 -20.60 -38.04 24.44
CA ASP A 261 -20.87 -38.53 23.09
C ASP A 261 -22.01 -37.75 22.44
N SER A 262 -21.89 -37.52 21.10
CA SER A 262 -22.87 -36.82 20.28
C SER A 262 -23.17 -35.36 20.69
N SER A 263 -22.32 -34.73 21.49
CA SER A 263 -22.44 -33.31 21.85
C SER A 263 -21.76 -32.42 20.78
N SER A 264 -22.27 -31.22 20.63
CA SER A 264 -21.69 -30.18 19.78
C SER A 264 -21.37 -28.92 20.58
N ILE A 265 -20.19 -28.33 20.36
CA ILE A 265 -19.80 -27.04 20.90
C ILE A 265 -19.42 -26.16 19.75
N ASP A 266 -20.13 -25.06 19.58
CA ASP A 266 -19.88 -24.04 18.56
C ASP A 266 -19.52 -22.70 19.24
N PHE A 267 -18.60 -21.94 18.60
CA PHE A 267 -18.13 -20.64 19.09
C PHE A 267 -18.35 -19.52 18.06
N THR A 268 -19.19 -19.75 17.04
CA THR A 268 -19.56 -18.72 16.05
C THR A 268 -20.38 -17.60 16.64
#